data_64430f19c79cc6a7e3ce70f4b2d13ec7
#
_entry.id   64430f19c79cc6a7e3ce70f4b2d13ec7
#
_cell.length_a   1.000
_cell.length_b   1.000
_cell.length_c   1.000
_cell.angle_alpha   90.00
_cell.angle_beta   90.00
_cell.angle_gamma   90.00
#
_symmetry.space_group_name_H-M   'P 1'
#
loop_
_entity.id
_entity.type
_entity.pdbx_description
1 polymer ?
#
loop_
_entity_poly.entity_id
_entity_poly.type
_entity_poly.pdbx_seq_one_letter_code
_entity_poly.pdbx_strand_id
1 'polypeptide(L)'
;MKPLRIGPLLVDPPLLQAPMAGFTNYAYRQVVREFGGVGLQATEMVSARAFSWMNQQEIPEAPDRLWGVADEARPLAVQMWDNDPETMAAVGQRLAQEFKVSVVDINFGCPVKDVAAKAHSGSYLLRDPERVGRIVERVVSACHPTPVTAKIRLGCTRDNITAIEIATTIEAAGAAALTVHGRTAQDFFKGSADWNRIASIKPYLRRMPLIGNGDLDSPEAVLHAFENYDVDGVMIARAALGKPWLFQQCAAALRGEPIPPDPAPAEERDLLLHHYALVCQRFGEVRGTQLMRKFACCYAQGRRGARDFRAHVARVSLPQEFIEAVDGYFPKA
;
A
#
# COMPACT_ATOMS: atom_id res chain seq x y z
N MET A 1 -4.78 1.01 -22.33
CA MET A 1 -4.30 -0.11 -21.48
C MET A 1 -5.48 -1.02 -21.16
N LYS A 2 -5.29 -2.35 -20.96
CA LYS A 2 -6.38 -3.24 -20.54
C LYS A 2 -6.57 -3.14 -19.03
N PRO A 3 -7.82 -3.16 -18.52
CA PRO A 3 -8.08 -3.25 -17.08
C PRO A 3 -7.49 -4.53 -16.47
N LEU A 4 -7.03 -4.44 -15.22
CA LEU A 4 -6.54 -5.57 -14.45
C LEU A 4 -7.72 -6.33 -13.83
N ARG A 5 -7.71 -7.67 -13.95
CA ARG A 5 -8.73 -8.53 -13.34
C ARG A 5 -8.17 -9.25 -12.12
N ILE A 6 -8.78 -9.03 -10.96
CA ILE A 6 -8.45 -9.71 -9.70
C ILE A 6 -9.65 -10.56 -9.27
N GLY A 7 -9.68 -11.83 -9.67
CA GLY A 7 -10.88 -12.65 -9.53
C GLY A 7 -12.07 -12.01 -10.28
N PRO A 8 -13.21 -11.75 -9.60
CA PRO A 8 -14.36 -11.08 -10.18
C PRO A 8 -14.19 -9.55 -10.31
N LEU A 9 -13.22 -8.95 -9.59
CA LEU A 9 -13.02 -7.51 -9.56
C LEU A 9 -12.29 -7.03 -10.80
N LEU A 10 -12.82 -5.97 -11.43
CA LEU A 10 -12.16 -5.22 -12.49
C LEU A 10 -11.52 -3.95 -11.90
N VAL A 11 -10.21 -3.83 -12.07
CA VAL A 11 -9.41 -2.69 -11.57
C VAL A 11 -8.99 -1.85 -12.79
N ASP A 12 -9.60 -0.67 -12.91
CA ASP A 12 -9.38 0.26 -14.01
C ASP A 12 -9.21 1.70 -13.47
N PRO A 13 -8.08 2.34 -13.77
CA PRO A 13 -6.88 1.83 -14.44
C PRO A 13 -6.14 0.76 -13.63
N PRO A 14 -5.22 -0.02 -14.25
CA PRO A 14 -4.45 -1.08 -13.57
C PRO A 14 -3.34 -0.50 -12.67
N LEU A 15 -3.70 0.53 -11.90
CA LEU A 15 -2.86 1.28 -10.96
C LEU A 15 -3.32 1.01 -9.53
N LEU A 16 -2.42 0.51 -8.68
CA LEU A 16 -2.70 0.20 -7.29
C LEU A 16 -1.91 1.10 -6.36
N GLN A 17 -2.55 1.55 -5.29
CA GLN A 17 -1.89 2.23 -4.19
C GLN A 17 -1.38 1.19 -3.19
N ALA A 18 -0.08 1.23 -2.89
CA ALA A 18 0.57 0.26 -2.01
C ALA A 18 0.13 0.40 -0.55
N PRO A 19 0.03 -0.71 0.20
CA PRO A 19 -0.09 -0.68 1.65
C PRO A 19 1.22 -0.18 2.28
N MET A 20 1.14 0.89 3.08
CA MET A 20 2.30 1.49 3.75
C MET A 20 1.98 1.81 5.20
N ALA A 21 2.57 1.03 6.13
CA ALA A 21 2.36 1.19 7.56
C ALA A 21 2.71 2.60 8.03
N GLY A 22 1.78 3.21 8.75
CA GLY A 22 1.90 4.58 9.22
C GLY A 22 1.50 5.66 8.20
N PHE A 23 1.18 5.31 6.96
CA PHE A 23 0.87 6.29 5.91
C PHE A 23 -0.49 6.07 5.25
N THR A 24 -0.84 4.86 4.84
CA THR A 24 -2.06 4.61 4.06
C THR A 24 -3.28 4.42 4.95
N ASN A 25 -3.50 5.35 5.90
CA ASN A 25 -4.70 5.49 6.71
C ASN A 25 -5.87 6.02 5.87
N TYR A 26 -7.05 6.07 6.48
CA TYR A 26 -8.27 6.56 5.82
C TYR A 26 -8.10 7.95 5.20
N ALA A 27 -7.57 8.93 5.96
CA ALA A 27 -7.43 10.30 5.48
C ALA A 27 -6.55 10.39 4.21
N TYR A 28 -5.41 9.70 4.19
CA TYR A 28 -4.55 9.66 3.01
C TYR A 28 -5.27 9.03 1.81
N ARG A 29 -6.00 7.93 2.02
CA ARG A 29 -6.75 7.28 0.93
C ARG A 29 -7.88 8.17 0.39
N GLN A 30 -8.54 8.97 1.25
CA GLN A 30 -9.51 9.96 0.79
C GLN A 30 -8.86 11.01 -0.09
N VAL A 31 -7.75 11.59 0.34
CA VAL A 31 -6.99 12.58 -0.46
C VAL A 31 -6.59 12.00 -1.83
N VAL A 32 -6.07 10.78 -1.89
CA VAL A 32 -5.74 10.12 -3.17
C VAL A 32 -6.99 9.92 -4.03
N ARG A 33 -8.13 9.56 -3.41
CA ARG A 33 -9.38 9.31 -4.14
C ARG A 33 -9.97 10.59 -4.75
N GLU A 34 -9.81 11.73 -4.09
CA GLU A 34 -10.28 13.04 -4.58
C GLU A 34 -9.61 13.42 -5.91
N PHE A 35 -8.35 13.05 -6.10
CA PHE A 35 -7.67 13.22 -7.40
C PHE A 35 -8.10 12.18 -8.45
N GLY A 36 -8.51 11.00 -8.01
CA GLY A 36 -8.82 9.89 -8.91
C GLY A 36 -7.59 9.22 -9.51
N GLY A 37 -7.81 8.38 -10.53
CA GLY A 37 -6.74 7.69 -11.26
C GLY A 37 -6.17 6.46 -10.55
N VAL A 38 -6.64 6.09 -9.37
CA VAL A 38 -6.27 4.85 -8.67
C VAL A 38 -7.36 3.80 -8.86
N GLY A 39 -7.00 2.63 -9.37
CA GLY A 39 -7.97 1.55 -9.59
C GLY A 39 -8.22 0.70 -8.34
N LEU A 40 -7.24 0.56 -7.45
CA LEU A 40 -7.40 -0.15 -6.17
C LEU A 40 -6.52 0.48 -5.11
N GLN A 41 -7.13 0.84 -3.98
CA GLN A 41 -6.42 1.31 -2.80
C GLN A 41 -6.24 0.20 -1.77
N ALA A 42 -5.16 0.27 -0.97
CA ALA A 42 -4.92 -0.64 0.14
C ALA A 42 -4.75 0.11 1.46
N THR A 43 -5.23 -0.51 2.55
CA THR A 43 -5.03 0.00 3.91
C THR A 43 -3.57 -0.17 4.36
N GLU A 44 -3.26 0.32 5.55
CA GLU A 44 -2.10 -0.14 6.29
C GLU A 44 -2.28 -1.64 6.62
N MET A 45 -1.16 -2.33 6.88
CA MET A 45 -1.23 -3.75 7.25
C MET A 45 -1.75 -3.94 8.67
N VAL A 46 -2.71 -4.85 8.84
CA VAL A 46 -3.32 -5.24 10.11
C VAL A 46 -2.66 -6.52 10.64
N SER A 47 -2.29 -6.53 11.91
CA SER A 47 -1.89 -7.78 12.57
C SER A 47 -3.12 -8.64 12.83
N ALA A 48 -3.18 -9.82 12.21
CA ALA A 48 -4.31 -10.72 12.38
C ALA A 48 -4.42 -11.19 13.84
N ARG A 49 -3.28 -11.50 14.49
CA ARG A 49 -3.24 -11.89 15.90
C ARG A 49 -3.73 -10.78 16.82
N ALA A 50 -3.28 -9.54 16.60
CA ALA A 50 -3.74 -8.42 17.42
C ALA A 50 -5.24 -8.17 17.24
N PHE A 51 -5.76 -8.25 16.02
CA PHE A 51 -7.18 -8.08 15.75
C PHE A 51 -8.01 -9.21 16.37
N SER A 52 -7.56 -10.47 16.27
CA SER A 52 -8.20 -11.61 16.93
C SER A 52 -8.23 -11.46 18.45
N TRP A 53 -7.11 -10.98 19.04
CA TRP A 53 -7.04 -10.74 20.48
C TRP A 53 -8.01 -9.65 20.95
N MET A 54 -8.09 -8.51 20.25
CA MET A 54 -9.06 -7.44 20.55
C MET A 54 -10.48 -7.96 20.54
N ASN A 55 -10.82 -8.82 19.58
CA ASN A 55 -12.13 -9.43 19.47
C ASN A 55 -12.44 -10.37 20.66
N GLN A 56 -11.46 -11.17 21.11
CA GLN A 56 -11.61 -12.05 22.27
C GLN A 56 -11.80 -11.26 23.59
N GLN A 57 -11.28 -10.05 23.66
CA GLN A 57 -11.45 -9.15 24.82
C GLN A 57 -12.74 -8.29 24.70
N GLU A 58 -13.59 -8.56 23.70
CA GLU A 58 -14.82 -7.80 23.45
C GLU A 58 -14.58 -6.29 23.33
N ILE A 59 -13.38 -5.88 22.86
CA ILE A 59 -13.06 -4.49 22.59
C ILE A 59 -13.92 -4.04 21.40
N PRO A 60 -14.88 -3.13 21.59
CA PRO A 60 -15.89 -2.82 20.56
C PRO A 60 -15.30 -2.06 19.36
N GLU A 61 -14.14 -1.46 19.52
CA GLU A 61 -13.50 -0.67 18.48
C GLU A 61 -12.68 -1.57 17.54
N ALA A 62 -12.85 -1.37 16.24
CA ALA A 62 -11.95 -1.96 15.26
C ALA A 62 -10.54 -1.36 15.41
N PRO A 63 -9.47 -2.11 15.08
CA PRO A 63 -8.13 -1.56 15.09
C PRO A 63 -8.04 -0.23 14.34
N ASP A 64 -7.25 0.73 14.84
CA ASP A 64 -7.03 2.04 14.16
C ASP A 64 -6.70 1.90 12.66
N ARG A 65 -6.08 0.78 12.27
CA ARG A 65 -5.75 0.46 10.87
C ARG A 65 -6.98 0.20 10.00
N LEU A 66 -8.12 -0.14 10.60
CA LEU A 66 -9.40 -0.35 9.93
C LEU A 66 -10.32 0.88 10.02
N TRP A 67 -9.80 2.02 10.52
CA TRP A 67 -10.58 3.26 10.54
C TRP A 67 -11.14 3.58 9.16
N GLY A 68 -12.44 3.85 9.11
CA GLY A 68 -13.20 4.24 7.92
C GLY A 68 -13.46 3.12 6.92
N VAL A 69 -12.88 1.92 7.11
CA VAL A 69 -12.98 0.80 6.14
C VAL A 69 -14.43 0.37 5.88
N ALA A 70 -15.30 0.44 6.88
CA ALA A 70 -16.71 0.05 6.73
C ALA A 70 -17.47 0.96 5.75
N ASP A 71 -17.20 2.27 5.81
CA ASP A 71 -17.95 3.31 5.08
C ASP A 71 -17.23 3.80 3.83
N GLU A 72 -15.97 3.39 3.66
CA GLU A 72 -15.14 3.86 2.56
C GLU A 72 -15.59 3.30 1.21
N ALA A 73 -15.52 4.13 0.17
CA ALA A 73 -15.87 3.71 -1.19
C ALA A 73 -15.00 2.52 -1.67
N ARG A 74 -15.62 1.65 -2.47
CA ARG A 74 -14.96 0.50 -3.10
C ARG A 74 -14.48 0.88 -4.51
N PRO A 75 -13.43 0.19 -5.05
CA PRO A 75 -12.77 -0.97 -4.46
C PRO A 75 -11.71 -0.61 -3.40
N LEU A 76 -11.63 -1.43 -2.35
CA LEU A 76 -10.67 -1.30 -1.26
C LEU A 76 -10.09 -2.67 -0.90
N ALA A 77 -8.77 -2.75 -0.80
CA ALA A 77 -8.05 -3.90 -0.25
C ALA A 77 -7.69 -3.65 1.21
N VAL A 78 -7.83 -4.67 2.06
CA VAL A 78 -7.27 -4.65 3.42
C VAL A 78 -6.11 -5.63 3.47
N GLN A 79 -4.92 -5.12 3.80
CA GLN A 79 -3.75 -5.96 3.96
C GLN A 79 -3.61 -6.44 5.40
N MET A 80 -3.38 -7.74 5.58
CA MET A 80 -3.14 -8.36 6.88
C MET A 80 -1.86 -9.19 6.90
N TRP A 81 -1.36 -9.48 8.10
CA TRP A 81 -0.16 -10.28 8.30
C TRP A 81 -0.23 -11.08 9.61
N ASP A 82 0.22 -12.30 9.57
CA ASP A 82 0.59 -13.19 10.67
C ASP A 82 1.36 -14.37 10.07
N ASN A 83 1.78 -15.32 10.93
CA ASN A 83 2.38 -16.58 10.51
C ASN A 83 1.49 -17.80 10.80
N ASP A 84 0.34 -17.59 11.43
CA ASP A 84 -0.62 -18.66 11.75
C ASP A 84 -1.76 -18.72 10.74
N PRO A 85 -1.90 -19.85 9.98
CA PRO A 85 -2.92 -19.97 8.94
C PRO A 85 -4.35 -19.83 9.46
N GLU A 86 -4.66 -20.35 10.64
CA GLU A 86 -6.03 -20.32 11.19
C GLU A 86 -6.42 -18.91 11.66
N THR A 87 -5.53 -18.23 12.35
CA THR A 87 -5.74 -16.81 12.73
C THR A 87 -5.91 -15.93 11.49
N MET A 88 -5.09 -16.14 10.45
CA MET A 88 -5.20 -15.42 9.19
C MET A 88 -6.54 -15.71 8.49
N ALA A 89 -6.97 -16.96 8.46
CA ALA A 89 -8.26 -17.36 7.87
C ALA A 89 -9.44 -16.72 8.61
N ALA A 90 -9.47 -16.79 9.93
CA ALA A 90 -10.53 -16.22 10.74
C ALA A 90 -10.66 -14.69 10.57
N VAL A 91 -9.53 -13.99 10.58
CA VAL A 91 -9.52 -12.52 10.35
C VAL A 91 -9.88 -12.19 8.91
N GLY A 92 -9.35 -12.92 7.92
CA GLY A 92 -9.72 -12.76 6.52
C GLY A 92 -11.22 -12.91 6.29
N GLN A 93 -11.84 -13.91 6.89
CA GLN A 93 -13.29 -14.12 6.83
C GLN A 93 -14.07 -12.91 7.36
N ARG A 94 -13.65 -12.35 8.49
CA ARG A 94 -14.28 -11.14 9.04
C ARG A 94 -14.12 -9.93 8.11
N LEU A 95 -12.92 -9.73 7.54
CA LEU A 95 -12.69 -8.66 6.57
C LEU A 95 -13.61 -8.79 5.34
N ALA A 96 -13.80 -10.02 4.86
CA ALA A 96 -14.66 -10.30 3.72
C ALA A 96 -16.16 -10.14 4.05
N GLN A 97 -16.63 -10.67 5.16
CA GLN A 97 -18.05 -10.79 5.48
C GLN A 97 -18.60 -9.59 6.26
N GLU A 98 -17.87 -9.11 7.27
CA GLU A 98 -18.30 -8.01 8.13
C GLU A 98 -17.93 -6.64 7.53
N PHE A 99 -16.68 -6.47 7.11
CA PHE A 99 -16.19 -5.22 6.53
C PHE A 99 -16.45 -5.10 5.02
N LYS A 100 -16.86 -6.21 4.37
CA LYS A 100 -17.19 -6.26 2.92
C LYS A 100 -16.12 -5.61 2.05
N VAL A 101 -14.86 -5.93 2.35
CA VAL A 101 -13.73 -5.44 1.58
C VAL A 101 -13.72 -6.04 0.16
N SER A 102 -13.18 -5.30 -0.81
CA SER A 102 -13.13 -5.80 -2.20
C SER A 102 -12.05 -6.85 -2.40
N VAL A 103 -10.98 -6.79 -1.61
CA VAL A 103 -9.83 -7.69 -1.66
C VAL A 103 -9.27 -7.88 -0.25
N VAL A 104 -8.94 -9.10 0.12
CA VAL A 104 -8.10 -9.41 1.28
C VAL A 104 -6.67 -9.64 0.78
N ASP A 105 -5.72 -8.81 1.21
CA ASP A 105 -4.32 -8.89 0.76
C ASP A 105 -3.42 -9.44 1.87
N ILE A 106 -2.53 -10.37 1.53
CA ILE A 106 -1.62 -11.01 2.48
C ILE A 106 -0.21 -10.43 2.34
N ASN A 107 0.35 -9.96 3.46
CA ASN A 107 1.71 -9.43 3.49
C ASN A 107 2.76 -10.53 3.71
N PHE A 108 3.52 -10.83 2.67
CA PHE A 108 4.74 -11.65 2.71
C PHE A 108 6.00 -10.84 2.35
N GLY A 109 5.94 -9.50 2.42
CA GLY A 109 7.05 -8.67 1.96
C GLY A 109 7.64 -7.73 3.02
N CYS A 110 7.02 -7.55 4.18
CA CYS A 110 7.50 -6.62 5.20
C CYS A 110 8.81 -7.11 5.86
N PRO A 111 9.93 -6.35 5.77
CA PRO A 111 11.20 -6.75 6.35
C PRO A 111 11.46 -6.18 7.76
N VAL A 112 10.50 -5.41 8.30
CA VAL A 112 10.66 -4.72 9.59
C VAL A 112 10.84 -5.75 10.70
N LYS A 113 11.77 -5.47 11.64
CA LYS A 113 12.18 -6.38 12.72
C LYS A 113 11.02 -6.97 13.52
N ASP A 114 10.03 -6.14 13.84
CA ASP A 114 8.87 -6.60 14.64
C ASP A 114 8.00 -7.60 13.88
N VAL A 115 7.88 -7.47 12.57
CA VAL A 115 7.13 -8.38 11.72
C VAL A 115 7.97 -9.59 11.32
N ALA A 116 9.16 -9.36 10.75
CA ALA A 116 9.97 -10.45 10.18
C ALA A 116 10.73 -11.23 11.26
N ALA A 117 11.49 -10.54 12.14
CA ALA A 117 12.36 -11.25 13.08
C ALA A 117 11.65 -11.68 14.36
N LYS A 118 10.75 -10.84 14.92
CA LYS A 118 10.06 -11.19 16.17
C LYS A 118 8.83 -12.05 15.95
N ALA A 119 8.00 -11.69 14.95
CA ALA A 119 6.76 -12.41 14.68
C ALA A 119 6.89 -13.51 13.62
N HIS A 120 8.08 -13.72 13.05
CA HIS A 120 8.34 -14.70 11.98
C HIS A 120 7.31 -14.63 10.85
N SER A 121 6.92 -13.40 10.47
CA SER A 121 5.87 -13.10 9.48
C SER A 121 6.43 -12.24 8.35
N GLY A 122 5.59 -11.79 7.43
CA GLY A 122 6.01 -10.93 6.32
C GLY A 122 7.11 -11.59 5.49
N SER A 123 8.22 -10.88 5.25
CA SER A 123 9.32 -11.40 4.42
C SER A 123 10.07 -12.59 5.03
N TYR A 124 9.92 -12.87 6.31
CA TYR A 124 10.47 -14.06 6.93
C TYR A 124 9.92 -15.34 6.29
N LEU A 125 8.65 -15.34 5.91
CA LEU A 125 7.97 -16.49 5.33
C LEU A 125 8.42 -16.83 3.90
N LEU A 126 9.15 -15.94 3.21
CA LEU A 126 9.69 -16.22 1.86
C LEU A 126 10.72 -17.37 1.82
N ARG A 127 11.14 -17.87 2.96
CA ARG A 127 12.01 -19.06 3.11
C ARG A 127 11.25 -20.37 3.30
N ASP A 128 9.92 -20.30 3.42
CA ASP A 128 9.05 -21.44 3.72
C ASP A 128 7.83 -21.45 2.78
N PRO A 129 8.03 -21.92 1.51
CA PRO A 129 6.95 -21.98 0.51
C PRO A 129 5.76 -22.79 0.98
N GLU A 130 5.98 -23.88 1.72
CA GLU A 130 4.91 -24.74 2.23
C GLU A 130 4.01 -23.98 3.20
N ARG A 131 4.61 -23.20 4.12
CA ARG A 131 3.87 -22.34 5.06
C ARG A 131 3.09 -21.25 4.34
N VAL A 132 3.72 -20.60 3.35
CA VAL A 132 3.05 -19.60 2.49
C VAL A 132 1.84 -20.21 1.80
N GLY A 133 1.99 -21.40 1.19
CA GLY A 133 0.90 -22.11 0.53
C GLY A 133 -0.26 -22.39 1.47
N ARG A 134 0.01 -22.94 2.66
CA ARG A 134 -1.02 -23.22 3.67
C ARG A 134 -1.75 -21.95 4.14
N ILE A 135 -1.04 -20.85 4.38
CA ILE A 135 -1.68 -19.59 4.77
C ILE A 135 -2.61 -19.11 3.65
N VAL A 136 -2.14 -19.08 2.40
CA VAL A 136 -2.94 -18.62 1.26
C VAL A 136 -4.17 -19.48 1.06
N GLU A 137 -4.03 -20.81 1.05
CA GLU A 137 -5.13 -21.77 0.87
C GLU A 137 -6.22 -21.58 1.94
N ARG A 138 -5.82 -21.47 3.22
CA ARG A 138 -6.76 -21.27 4.32
C ARG A 138 -7.51 -19.94 4.22
N VAL A 139 -6.79 -18.86 3.87
CA VAL A 139 -7.39 -17.53 3.71
C VAL A 139 -8.31 -17.50 2.49
N VAL A 140 -7.90 -18.06 1.35
CA VAL A 140 -8.73 -18.14 0.13
C VAL A 140 -10.04 -18.87 0.42
N SER A 141 -9.97 -20.02 1.07
CA SER A 141 -11.15 -20.79 1.46
C SER A 141 -12.09 -20.00 2.36
N ALA A 142 -11.56 -19.31 3.38
CA ALA A 142 -12.34 -18.56 4.36
C ALA A 142 -12.96 -17.28 3.81
N CYS A 143 -12.31 -16.64 2.82
CA CYS A 143 -12.75 -15.37 2.25
C CYS A 143 -13.74 -15.51 1.09
N HIS A 144 -13.91 -16.73 0.53
CA HIS A 144 -14.76 -16.93 -0.65
C HIS A 144 -16.17 -16.30 -0.47
N PRO A 145 -16.70 -15.54 -1.44
CA PRO A 145 -16.18 -15.26 -2.80
C PRO A 145 -15.25 -14.03 -2.94
N THR A 146 -14.87 -13.39 -1.84
CA THR A 146 -13.97 -12.23 -1.88
C THR A 146 -12.57 -12.67 -2.32
N PRO A 147 -11.97 -12.05 -3.36
CA PRO A 147 -10.67 -12.43 -3.86
C PRO A 147 -9.56 -12.16 -2.83
N VAL A 148 -8.60 -13.07 -2.76
CA VAL A 148 -7.41 -12.96 -1.92
C VAL A 148 -6.20 -12.71 -2.81
N THR A 149 -5.36 -11.74 -2.43
CA THR A 149 -4.10 -11.41 -3.11
C THR A 149 -2.93 -11.57 -2.14
N ALA A 150 -1.73 -11.60 -2.69
CA ALA A 150 -0.53 -11.63 -1.88
C ALA A 150 0.50 -10.60 -2.37
N LYS A 151 1.26 -10.02 -1.43
CA LYS A 151 2.35 -9.10 -1.74
C LYS A 151 3.67 -9.63 -1.19
N ILE A 152 4.64 -9.86 -2.09
CA ILE A 152 5.95 -10.44 -1.78
C ILE A 152 7.11 -9.50 -2.12
N ARG A 153 8.30 -9.91 -1.75
CA ARG A 153 9.59 -9.45 -2.28
C ARG A 153 10.27 -10.56 -3.09
N LEU A 154 11.40 -10.25 -3.74
CA LEU A 154 12.15 -11.22 -4.54
C LEU A 154 12.71 -12.40 -3.73
N GLY A 155 12.88 -12.22 -2.44
CA GLY A 155 13.41 -13.20 -1.50
C GLY A 155 13.93 -12.53 -0.23
N CYS A 156 14.57 -13.30 0.64
CA CYS A 156 15.13 -12.78 1.89
C CYS A 156 16.43 -12.02 1.67
N THR A 157 17.33 -12.55 0.85
CA THR A 157 18.67 -12.00 0.54
C THR A 157 18.91 -12.03 -0.96
N ARG A 158 19.98 -11.35 -1.41
CA ARG A 158 20.36 -11.33 -2.83
C ARG A 158 20.81 -12.70 -3.34
N ASP A 159 21.34 -13.52 -2.44
CA ASP A 159 21.81 -14.90 -2.74
C ASP A 159 20.67 -15.94 -2.59
N ASN A 160 19.51 -15.52 -2.07
CA ASN A 160 18.36 -16.40 -1.89
C ASN A 160 17.10 -15.73 -2.46
N ILE A 161 16.94 -15.85 -3.78
CA ILE A 161 15.80 -15.38 -4.54
C ILE A 161 14.79 -16.52 -4.68
N THR A 162 13.64 -16.39 -4.02
CA THR A 162 12.60 -17.43 -3.97
C THR A 162 11.32 -17.01 -4.69
N ALA A 163 11.33 -15.84 -5.37
CA ALA A 163 10.11 -15.23 -5.90
C ALA A 163 9.33 -16.13 -6.86
N ILE A 164 9.99 -16.92 -7.74
CA ILE A 164 9.31 -17.81 -8.69
C ILE A 164 8.63 -18.97 -7.93
N GLU A 165 9.34 -19.62 -7.02
CA GLU A 165 8.80 -20.73 -6.21
C GLU A 165 7.62 -20.25 -5.35
N ILE A 166 7.77 -19.12 -4.66
CA ILE A 166 6.72 -18.52 -3.85
C ILE A 166 5.51 -18.12 -4.72
N ALA A 167 5.74 -17.54 -5.90
CA ALA A 167 4.67 -17.13 -6.82
C ALA A 167 3.83 -18.31 -7.31
N THR A 168 4.48 -19.39 -7.73
CA THR A 168 3.80 -20.61 -8.18
C THR A 168 3.05 -21.30 -7.04
N THR A 169 3.60 -21.29 -5.83
CA THR A 169 2.92 -21.80 -4.63
C THR A 169 1.68 -20.98 -4.30
N ILE A 170 1.77 -19.64 -4.35
CA ILE A 170 0.64 -18.72 -4.10
C ILE A 170 -0.46 -18.93 -5.15
N GLU A 171 -0.11 -19.09 -6.43
CA GLU A 171 -1.08 -19.39 -7.50
C GLU A 171 -1.76 -20.74 -7.27
N ALA A 172 -1.00 -21.78 -6.95
CA ALA A 172 -1.54 -23.12 -6.68
C ALA A 172 -2.49 -23.13 -5.48
N ALA A 173 -2.25 -22.28 -4.47
CA ALA A 173 -3.11 -22.09 -3.31
C ALA A 173 -4.38 -21.25 -3.59
N GLY A 174 -4.56 -20.74 -4.82
CA GLY A 174 -5.78 -20.09 -5.28
C GLY A 174 -5.84 -18.58 -5.11
N ALA A 175 -4.73 -17.89 -4.91
CA ALA A 175 -4.70 -16.43 -4.88
C ALA A 175 -5.13 -15.83 -6.24
N ALA A 176 -5.82 -14.69 -6.19
CA ALA A 176 -6.39 -14.02 -7.35
C ALA A 176 -5.43 -13.03 -8.03
N ALA A 177 -4.36 -12.59 -7.36
CA ALA A 177 -3.29 -11.76 -7.92
C ALA A 177 -2.05 -11.78 -7.02
N LEU A 178 -0.89 -11.49 -7.62
CA LEU A 178 0.39 -11.37 -6.93
C LEU A 178 1.03 -10.01 -7.19
N THR A 179 1.39 -9.30 -6.13
CA THR A 179 2.24 -8.11 -6.22
C THR A 179 3.68 -8.44 -5.81
N VAL A 180 4.65 -8.07 -6.64
CA VAL A 180 6.07 -8.32 -6.38
C VAL A 180 6.84 -7.01 -6.28
N HIS A 181 7.45 -6.76 -5.12
CA HIS A 181 8.41 -5.67 -4.98
C HIS A 181 9.80 -6.14 -5.47
N GLY A 182 10.37 -5.44 -6.44
CA GLY A 182 11.63 -5.78 -7.11
C GLY A 182 12.89 -5.65 -6.24
N ARG A 183 12.79 -5.85 -4.93
CA ARG A 183 13.89 -5.87 -3.95
C ARG A 183 13.78 -7.07 -3.04
N THR A 184 14.90 -7.50 -2.45
CA THR A 184 14.90 -8.49 -1.37
C THR A 184 14.56 -7.85 -0.02
N ALA A 185 14.28 -8.66 1.00
CA ALA A 185 14.07 -8.17 2.36
C ALA A 185 15.32 -7.45 2.90
N GLN A 186 16.51 -7.98 2.61
CA GLN A 186 17.81 -7.43 3.01
C GLN A 186 18.05 -6.01 2.46
N ASP A 187 17.57 -5.73 1.25
CA ASP A 187 17.75 -4.43 0.60
C ASP A 187 16.91 -3.33 1.27
N PHE A 188 15.84 -3.68 1.95
CA PHE A 188 14.85 -2.70 2.42
C PHE A 188 14.38 -1.80 1.27
N PHE A 189 14.97 -0.59 1.15
CA PHE A 189 14.69 0.39 0.10
C PHE A 189 15.96 0.89 -0.59
N LYS A 190 17.10 0.23 -0.37
CA LYS A 190 18.38 0.58 -0.97
C LYS A 190 18.48 0.05 -2.41
N GLY A 191 19.32 0.70 -3.20
CA GLY A 191 19.49 0.35 -4.61
C GLY A 191 18.22 0.59 -5.44
N SER A 192 18.12 -0.05 -6.59
CA SER A 192 16.99 0.02 -7.51
C SER A 192 16.16 -1.26 -7.47
N ALA A 193 14.87 -1.17 -7.76
CA ALA A 193 14.02 -2.32 -7.95
C ALA A 193 14.40 -3.05 -9.24
N ASP A 194 14.53 -4.36 -9.16
CA ASP A 194 14.87 -5.21 -10.31
C ASP A 194 13.59 -5.65 -11.03
N TRP A 195 13.23 -4.88 -12.05
CA TRP A 195 12.05 -5.12 -12.87
C TRP A 195 12.20 -6.33 -13.80
N ASN A 196 13.43 -6.67 -14.22
CA ASN A 196 13.70 -7.90 -14.97
C ASN A 196 13.35 -9.14 -14.14
N ARG A 197 13.72 -9.15 -12.86
CA ARG A 197 13.35 -10.24 -11.95
C ARG A 197 11.84 -10.28 -11.67
N ILE A 198 11.15 -9.14 -11.62
CA ILE A 198 9.67 -9.14 -11.54
C ILE A 198 9.10 -9.82 -12.78
N ALA A 199 9.45 -9.35 -13.98
CA ALA A 199 8.93 -9.86 -15.24
C ALA A 199 9.28 -11.36 -15.45
N SER A 200 10.44 -11.81 -14.97
CA SER A 200 10.84 -13.22 -15.08
C SER A 200 9.93 -14.21 -14.35
N ILE A 201 9.05 -13.74 -13.49
CA ILE A 201 8.05 -14.58 -12.80
C ILE A 201 6.88 -14.93 -13.74
N LYS A 202 6.51 -14.00 -14.63
CA LYS A 202 5.31 -14.11 -15.46
C LYS A 202 5.17 -15.43 -16.24
N PRO A 203 6.22 -15.97 -16.89
CA PRO A 203 6.14 -17.24 -17.63
C PRO A 203 5.79 -18.47 -16.77
N TYR A 204 5.95 -18.39 -15.45
CA TYR A 204 5.63 -19.47 -14.52
C TYR A 204 4.21 -19.39 -13.96
N LEU A 205 3.50 -18.28 -14.18
CA LEU A 205 2.11 -18.09 -13.77
C LEU A 205 1.18 -18.50 -14.92
N ARG A 206 0.13 -19.25 -14.58
CA ARG A 206 -0.84 -19.77 -15.57
C ARG A 206 -2.03 -18.83 -15.78
N ARG A 207 -2.55 -18.26 -14.72
CA ARG A 207 -3.77 -17.43 -14.73
C ARG A 207 -3.68 -16.21 -13.80
N MET A 208 -2.84 -16.30 -12.77
CA MET A 208 -2.74 -15.24 -11.77
C MET A 208 -2.03 -14.01 -12.37
N PRO A 209 -2.67 -12.83 -12.35
CA PRO A 209 -2.05 -11.60 -12.80
C PRO A 209 -0.88 -11.21 -11.91
N LEU A 210 0.16 -10.66 -12.54
CA LEU A 210 1.38 -10.15 -11.92
C LEU A 210 1.36 -8.63 -11.84
N ILE A 211 1.55 -8.09 -10.66
CA ILE A 211 1.59 -6.65 -10.38
C ILE A 211 3.01 -6.27 -9.99
N GLY A 212 3.64 -5.39 -10.76
CA GLY A 212 4.98 -4.89 -10.49
C GLY A 212 4.98 -3.75 -9.46
N ASN A 213 5.99 -3.72 -8.57
CA ASN A 213 6.14 -2.68 -7.57
C ASN A 213 7.62 -2.31 -7.35
N GLY A 214 7.90 -1.03 -7.23
CA GLY A 214 9.21 -0.46 -6.90
C GLY A 214 9.63 0.65 -7.87
N ASP A 215 10.07 1.76 -7.30
CA ASP A 215 10.64 2.93 -8.00
C ASP A 215 9.77 3.53 -9.12
N LEU A 216 8.47 3.47 -8.95
CA LEU A 216 7.49 4.13 -9.81
C LEU A 216 7.17 5.51 -9.20
N ASP A 217 7.78 6.54 -9.74
CA ASP A 217 7.73 7.90 -9.19
C ASP A 217 7.24 8.97 -10.17
N SER A 218 6.94 8.57 -11.41
CA SER A 218 6.42 9.44 -12.45
C SER A 218 5.52 8.68 -13.45
N PRO A 219 4.71 9.40 -14.25
CA PRO A 219 3.95 8.80 -15.34
C PRO A 219 4.83 8.04 -16.35
N GLU A 220 6.03 8.58 -16.66
CA GLU A 220 6.98 7.96 -17.58
C GLU A 220 7.50 6.63 -17.04
N ALA A 221 7.80 6.56 -15.73
CA ALA A 221 8.24 5.32 -15.08
C ALA A 221 7.13 4.25 -15.13
N VAL A 222 5.87 4.66 -15.00
CA VAL A 222 4.71 3.76 -15.12
C VAL A 222 4.53 3.29 -16.56
N LEU A 223 4.59 4.18 -17.56
CA LEU A 223 4.52 3.81 -18.98
C LEU A 223 5.66 2.84 -19.33
N HIS A 224 6.89 3.18 -18.94
CA HIS A 224 8.06 2.35 -19.15
C HIS A 224 7.88 0.93 -18.57
N ALA A 225 7.28 0.84 -17.37
CA ALA A 225 7.02 -0.46 -16.75
C ALA A 225 6.09 -1.33 -17.57
N PHE A 226 5.00 -0.79 -18.12
CA PHE A 226 4.08 -1.54 -18.96
C PHE A 226 4.60 -1.85 -20.38
N GLU A 227 5.46 -0.98 -20.91
CA GLU A 227 5.99 -1.14 -22.26
C GLU A 227 7.13 -2.17 -22.32
N ASN A 228 7.90 -2.29 -21.24
CA ASN A 228 9.15 -3.07 -21.26
C ASN A 228 9.10 -4.34 -20.41
N TYR A 229 8.06 -4.50 -19.58
CA TYR A 229 7.96 -5.66 -18.68
C TYR A 229 6.58 -6.30 -18.77
N ASP A 230 6.54 -7.63 -18.76
CA ASP A 230 5.28 -8.40 -18.81
C ASP A 230 4.60 -8.40 -17.43
N VAL A 231 3.89 -7.32 -17.13
CA VAL A 231 3.08 -7.15 -15.93
C VAL A 231 1.65 -6.74 -16.29
N ASP A 232 0.68 -7.20 -15.51
CA ASP A 232 -0.75 -6.92 -15.75
C ASP A 232 -1.21 -5.63 -15.04
N GLY A 233 -0.44 -5.17 -14.08
CA GLY A 233 -0.70 -3.96 -13.31
C GLY A 233 0.55 -3.47 -12.60
N VAL A 234 0.50 -2.26 -12.06
CA VAL A 234 1.59 -1.70 -11.28
C VAL A 234 1.10 -1.10 -9.96
N MET A 235 1.96 -1.17 -8.94
CA MET A 235 1.65 -0.65 -7.61
C MET A 235 2.60 0.50 -7.25
N ILE A 236 2.04 1.70 -7.04
CA ILE A 236 2.78 2.90 -6.65
C ILE A 236 2.79 3.01 -5.12
N ALA A 237 3.93 3.39 -4.55
CA ALA A 237 4.13 3.49 -3.11
C ALA A 237 4.58 4.90 -2.68
N ARG A 238 5.81 5.03 -2.20
CA ARG A 238 6.36 6.21 -1.53
C ARG A 238 6.26 7.51 -2.33
N ALA A 239 6.37 7.44 -3.64
CA ALA A 239 6.30 8.62 -4.51
C ALA A 239 4.98 9.39 -4.38
N ALA A 240 3.88 8.69 -4.14
CA ALA A 240 2.57 9.31 -3.99
C ALA A 240 2.31 9.92 -2.59
N LEU A 241 3.17 9.70 -1.59
CA LEU A 241 2.93 10.19 -0.22
C LEU A 241 2.91 11.72 -0.10
N GLY A 242 3.71 12.41 -0.92
CA GLY A 242 3.69 13.87 -1.01
C GLY A 242 3.10 14.39 -2.31
N LYS A 243 2.65 13.49 -3.19
CA LYS A 243 2.08 13.77 -4.50
C LYS A 243 0.87 12.87 -4.77
N PRO A 244 -0.24 13.01 -4.02
CA PRO A 244 -1.40 12.13 -4.20
C PRO A 244 -2.01 12.21 -5.60
N TRP A 245 -1.83 13.31 -6.33
CA TRP A 245 -2.20 13.50 -7.74
C TRP A 245 -1.41 12.65 -8.74
N LEU A 246 -0.33 12.00 -8.32
CA LEU A 246 0.48 11.13 -9.19
C LEU A 246 -0.35 10.02 -9.84
N PHE A 247 -1.35 9.49 -9.15
CA PHE A 247 -2.25 8.47 -9.72
C PHE A 247 -3.06 9.02 -10.89
N GLN A 248 -3.60 10.24 -10.77
CA GLN A 248 -4.33 10.92 -11.83
C GLN A 248 -3.44 11.14 -13.06
N GLN A 249 -2.21 11.62 -12.83
CA GLN A 249 -1.22 11.82 -13.89
C GLN A 249 -0.86 10.51 -14.60
N CYS A 250 -0.58 9.45 -13.85
CA CYS A 250 -0.29 8.13 -14.41
C CYS A 250 -1.48 7.58 -15.20
N ALA A 251 -2.70 7.75 -14.70
CA ALA A 251 -3.91 7.30 -15.39
C ALA A 251 -4.13 8.05 -16.72
N ALA A 252 -3.90 9.37 -16.75
CA ALA A 252 -3.97 10.15 -17.98
C ALA A 252 -2.92 9.67 -18.99
N ALA A 253 -1.68 9.46 -18.57
CA ALA A 253 -0.62 8.93 -19.41
C ALA A 253 -0.98 7.56 -20.02
N LEU A 254 -1.53 6.64 -19.22
CA LEU A 254 -1.96 5.31 -19.68
C LEU A 254 -3.11 5.35 -20.70
N ARG A 255 -3.93 6.41 -20.67
CA ARG A 255 -5.00 6.64 -21.68
C ARG A 255 -4.52 7.42 -22.90
N GLY A 256 -3.26 7.90 -22.92
CA GLY A 256 -2.74 8.79 -23.97
C GLY A 256 -3.35 10.19 -23.94
N GLU A 257 -3.84 10.62 -22.79
CA GLU A 257 -4.41 11.94 -22.54
C GLU A 257 -3.32 12.92 -22.08
N PRO A 258 -3.54 14.23 -22.21
CA PRO A 258 -2.63 15.23 -21.64
C PRO A 258 -2.47 15.01 -20.13
N ILE A 259 -1.22 14.93 -19.68
CA ILE A 259 -0.91 14.73 -18.26
C ILE A 259 -1.22 16.03 -17.51
N PRO A 260 -2.09 16.01 -16.47
CA PRO A 260 -2.34 17.18 -15.65
C PRO A 260 -1.04 17.69 -15.01
N PRO A 261 -0.83 19.03 -14.94
CA PRO A 261 0.33 19.58 -14.25
C PRO A 261 0.27 19.27 -12.74
N ASP A 262 1.42 19.39 -12.07
CA ASP A 262 1.43 19.40 -10.60
C ASP A 262 0.61 20.59 -10.10
N PRO A 263 -0.10 20.46 -8.96
CA PRO A 263 -0.79 21.57 -8.33
C PRO A 263 0.16 22.76 -8.06
N ALA A 264 -0.36 23.97 -8.13
CA ALA A 264 0.39 25.16 -7.74
C ALA A 264 0.78 25.06 -6.24
N PRO A 265 1.88 25.69 -5.81
CA PRO A 265 2.34 25.62 -4.42
C PRO A 265 1.30 26.02 -3.37
N ALA A 266 0.39 26.95 -3.71
CA ALA A 266 -0.71 27.33 -2.83
C ALA A 266 -1.78 26.23 -2.72
N GLU A 267 -2.09 25.56 -3.84
CA GLU A 267 -3.01 24.42 -3.86
C GLU A 267 -2.45 23.23 -3.07
N GLU A 268 -1.14 22.98 -3.15
CA GLU A 268 -0.50 21.94 -2.34
C GLU A 268 -0.53 22.27 -0.83
N ARG A 269 -0.41 23.55 -0.47
CA ARG A 269 -0.60 24.01 0.91
C ARG A 269 -2.02 23.66 1.39
N ASP A 270 -3.02 24.05 0.63
CA ASP A 270 -4.42 23.81 0.98
C ASP A 270 -4.74 22.32 1.05
N LEU A 271 -4.19 21.53 0.15
CA LEU A 271 -4.26 20.07 0.18
C LEU A 271 -3.63 19.47 1.46
N LEU A 272 -2.46 19.95 1.88
CA LEU A 272 -1.81 19.50 3.12
C LEU A 272 -2.68 19.84 4.35
N LEU A 273 -3.29 21.03 4.39
CA LEU A 273 -4.18 21.43 5.47
C LEU A 273 -5.51 20.67 5.43
N HIS A 274 -6.05 20.36 4.26
CA HIS A 274 -7.21 19.46 4.10
C HIS A 274 -6.90 18.06 4.63
N HIS A 275 -5.76 17.47 4.25
CA HIS A 275 -5.31 16.18 4.77
C HIS A 275 -5.17 16.23 6.31
N TYR A 276 -4.62 17.31 6.86
CA TYR A 276 -4.51 17.53 8.29
C TYR A 276 -5.90 17.55 8.97
N ALA A 277 -6.85 18.28 8.41
CA ALA A 277 -8.22 18.33 8.94
C ALA A 277 -8.88 16.95 8.98
N LEU A 278 -8.74 16.13 7.91
CA LEU A 278 -9.24 14.75 7.88
C LEU A 278 -8.63 13.86 8.98
N VAL A 279 -7.34 14.01 9.25
CA VAL A 279 -6.67 13.27 10.33
C VAL A 279 -7.17 13.74 11.69
N CYS A 280 -7.36 15.05 11.89
CA CYS A 280 -7.84 15.61 13.15
C CYS A 280 -9.28 15.20 13.48
N GLN A 281 -10.14 15.01 12.47
CA GLN A 281 -11.50 14.49 12.68
C GLN A 281 -11.51 13.14 13.42
N ARG A 282 -10.51 12.29 13.15
CA ARG A 282 -10.43 10.95 13.78
C ARG A 282 -9.65 10.96 15.10
N PHE A 283 -8.52 11.64 15.13
CA PHE A 283 -7.55 11.49 16.21
C PHE A 283 -7.50 12.70 17.15
N GLY A 284 -8.30 13.74 16.89
CA GLY A 284 -8.19 15.02 17.56
C GLY A 284 -6.95 15.79 17.13
N GLU A 285 -6.92 17.08 17.45
CA GLU A 285 -5.90 18.01 16.93
C GLU A 285 -4.48 17.68 17.40
N VAL A 286 -4.28 17.35 18.68
CA VAL A 286 -2.94 17.08 19.23
C VAL A 286 -2.31 15.83 18.61
N ARG A 287 -3.04 14.72 18.61
CA ARG A 287 -2.57 13.47 17.99
C ARG A 287 -2.50 13.60 16.45
N GLY A 288 -3.47 14.30 15.85
CA GLY A 288 -3.48 14.61 14.43
C GLY A 288 -2.24 15.37 14.00
N THR A 289 -1.85 16.41 14.75
CA THR A 289 -0.60 17.17 14.51
C THR A 289 0.62 16.23 14.50
N GLN A 290 0.74 15.36 15.50
CA GLN A 290 1.85 14.41 15.58
C GLN A 290 1.89 13.45 14.40
N LEU A 291 0.74 12.95 13.96
CA LEU A 291 0.63 12.04 12.82
C LEU A 291 0.96 12.75 11.50
N MET A 292 0.60 14.03 11.37
CA MET A 292 0.81 14.79 10.13
C MET A 292 2.24 15.28 9.90
N ARG A 293 3.11 15.30 10.91
CA ARG A 293 4.53 15.68 10.76
C ARG A 293 5.22 14.95 9.61
N LYS A 294 5.04 13.63 9.54
CA LYS A 294 5.66 12.78 8.50
C LYS A 294 5.08 13.04 7.12
N PHE A 295 3.77 13.33 7.02
CA PHE A 295 3.16 13.70 5.74
C PHE A 295 3.65 15.06 5.26
N ALA A 296 3.69 16.06 6.14
CA ALA A 296 4.26 17.37 5.80
C ALA A 296 5.70 17.24 5.29
N CYS A 297 6.51 16.35 5.87
CA CYS A 297 7.84 16.04 5.36
C CYS A 297 7.81 15.46 3.93
N CYS A 298 6.79 14.66 3.57
CA CYS A 298 6.65 14.11 2.22
C CYS A 298 6.23 15.21 1.22
N TYR A 299 5.26 16.05 1.57
CA TYR A 299 4.82 17.18 0.73
C TYR A 299 5.95 18.19 0.44
N ALA A 300 6.89 18.35 1.35
CA ALA A 300 8.04 19.22 1.17
C ALA A 300 9.19 18.61 0.32
N GLN A 301 9.10 17.34 -0.04
CA GLN A 301 10.19 16.64 -0.72
C GLN A 301 10.53 17.27 -2.06
N GLY A 302 11.85 17.47 -2.33
CA GLY A 302 12.33 18.04 -3.59
C GLY A 302 12.24 19.57 -3.69
N ARG A 303 11.67 20.26 -2.69
CA ARG A 303 11.51 21.72 -2.69
C ARG A 303 12.69 22.45 -2.06
N ARG A 304 12.92 23.69 -2.49
CA ARG A 304 13.88 24.58 -1.84
C ARG A 304 13.50 24.81 -0.38
N GLY A 305 14.47 24.74 0.53
CA GLY A 305 14.23 24.91 1.98
C GLY A 305 13.60 23.69 2.66
N ALA A 306 13.35 22.59 1.95
CA ALA A 306 12.71 21.38 2.52
C ALA A 306 13.44 20.80 3.74
N ARG A 307 14.77 20.95 3.81
CA ARG A 307 15.56 20.46 4.95
C ARG A 307 15.16 21.16 6.25
N ASP A 308 15.09 22.48 6.22
CA ASP A 308 14.81 23.29 7.40
C ASP A 308 13.34 23.16 7.81
N PHE A 309 12.43 23.17 6.83
CA PHE A 309 11.02 22.90 7.09
C PHE A 309 10.80 21.53 7.74
N ARG A 310 11.42 20.46 7.23
CA ARG A 310 11.31 19.11 7.82
C ARG A 310 11.87 19.05 9.24
N ALA A 311 12.99 19.72 9.50
CA ALA A 311 13.57 19.80 10.82
C ALA A 311 12.67 20.56 11.82
N HIS A 312 11.98 21.59 11.34
CA HIS A 312 11.02 22.37 12.13
C HIS A 312 9.73 21.59 12.38
N VAL A 313 9.03 21.13 11.32
CA VAL A 313 7.74 20.46 11.43
C VAL A 313 7.81 19.13 12.21
N ALA A 314 8.96 18.46 12.20
CA ALA A 314 9.16 17.23 12.99
C ALA A 314 9.05 17.43 14.52
N ARG A 315 9.24 18.67 15.00
CA ARG A 315 9.21 19.02 16.44
C ARG A 315 7.90 19.66 16.90
N VAL A 316 7.07 20.09 15.95
CA VAL A 316 5.79 20.76 16.21
C VAL A 316 4.89 19.85 17.04
N SER A 317 4.26 20.37 18.08
CA SER A 317 3.39 19.59 18.97
C SER A 317 1.96 20.14 19.06
N LEU A 318 1.78 21.42 18.77
CA LEU A 318 0.50 22.10 18.84
C LEU A 318 -0.09 22.33 17.45
N PRO A 319 -1.43 22.32 17.32
CA PRO A 319 -2.12 22.57 16.06
C PRO A 319 -1.72 23.90 15.40
N GLN A 320 -1.68 24.94 16.19
CA GLN A 320 -1.33 26.30 15.71
C GLN A 320 0.10 26.35 15.14
N GLU A 321 1.06 25.73 15.83
CA GLU A 321 2.45 25.64 15.36
C GLU A 321 2.56 24.89 14.03
N PHE A 322 1.72 23.85 13.84
CA PHE A 322 1.69 23.11 12.57
C PHE A 322 1.19 23.98 11.42
N ILE A 323 0.09 24.70 11.63
CA ILE A 323 -0.48 25.61 10.63
C ILE A 323 0.52 26.73 10.30
N GLU A 324 1.14 27.34 11.29
CA GLU A 324 2.16 28.37 11.12
C GLU A 324 3.40 27.86 10.35
N ALA A 325 3.84 26.65 10.66
CA ALA A 325 4.95 26.02 9.94
C ALA A 325 4.60 25.78 8.45
N VAL A 326 3.38 25.31 8.17
CA VAL A 326 2.90 25.10 6.80
C VAL A 326 2.76 26.44 6.08
N ASP A 327 2.13 27.45 6.70
CA ASP A 327 1.93 28.79 6.15
C ASP A 327 3.24 29.54 5.88
N GLY A 328 4.25 29.29 6.71
CA GLY A 328 5.57 29.91 6.54
C GLY A 328 6.42 29.27 5.44
N TYR A 329 6.10 28.04 5.05
CA TYR A 329 6.88 27.30 4.06
C TYR A 329 6.19 27.22 2.69
N PHE A 330 4.89 26.94 2.66
CA PHE A 330 4.11 26.92 1.41
C PHE A 330 3.51 28.32 1.18
N PRO A 331 3.63 28.90 -0.03
CA PRO A 331 3.06 30.20 -0.32
C PRO A 331 1.54 30.15 -0.16
N LYS A 332 0.98 31.26 0.28
CA LYS A 332 -0.47 31.51 0.23
C LYS A 332 -0.85 31.93 -1.19
N ALA A 333 -2.09 31.62 -1.57
CA ALA A 333 -2.66 32.05 -2.84
C ALA A 333 -2.75 33.58 -2.91
#